data_58781e4af3d6138d0293f5794edd6bed
#
_entry.id   58781e4af3d6138d0293f5794edd6bed
#
_cell.length_a   1.000
_cell.length_b   1.000
_cell.length_c   1.000
_cell.angle_alpha   90.00
_cell.angle_beta   90.00
_cell.angle_gamma   90.00
#
_symmetry.space_group_name_H-M   'P 1'
#
loop_
_entity.id
_entity.type
_entity.pdbx_description
1 polymer ?
#
loop_
_entity_poly.entity_id
_entity_poly.type
_entity_poly.pdbx_seq_one_letter_code
_entity_poly.pdbx_strand_id
1 'polypeptide(L)'
;MKNSTTLFLLFVFLVQFGCSENKKNSLPNRQEGYIDAGNDVRLFYRLLGSGPDTLVIIHGGPGFTMDYFLEDLAPIAEHHALLFYDQRGAGRSTLVSDSISLTAQRFVEDVEAIRKHFSIERFELLGHSWGTAIAALYAMQYPQHLNRMINVGVLPLQQYQLIDAFKQMEAKRDSSKLKRMNELRKARLADPANSEVCTAYYTIWFEPFFGNKNKTNRSKGDFCAGTLESRRNKMLSVDKFTMASLGQWDWRLSLAQVKTPTLIIHGTMDPLPSEGAKEWASVLQKGELLLLEDVGHFPYLEVPHRFFEAVNQFLEKKK
;
A
#
# COMPACT_ATOMS: atom_id res chain seq x y z
N MET A 1 -65.33 52.83 -36.56
CA MET A 1 -64.47 52.98 -35.41
C MET A 1 -64.21 51.57 -34.91
N LYS A 2 -63.05 50.99 -35.26
CA LYS A 2 -62.60 49.66 -34.82
C LYS A 2 -61.30 49.85 -34.06
N ASN A 3 -61.37 49.63 -32.76
CA ASN A 3 -60.14 49.60 -31.89
C ASN A 3 -59.39 48.27 -32.08
N SER A 4 -58.17 48.34 -32.50
CA SER A 4 -57.26 47.19 -32.58
C SER A 4 -56.33 47.23 -31.36
N THR A 5 -56.51 46.29 -30.45
CA THR A 5 -55.67 46.14 -29.27
C THR A 5 -54.56 45.19 -29.61
N THR A 6 -53.35 45.71 -29.72
CA THR A 6 -52.11 44.91 -29.99
C THR A 6 -51.58 44.33 -28.65
N LEU A 7 -51.64 43.02 -28.54
CA LEU A 7 -51.12 42.26 -27.38
C LEU A 7 -49.59 42.03 -27.54
N PHE A 8 -48.77 42.68 -26.70
CA PHE A 8 -47.34 42.44 -26.62
C PHE A 8 -47.07 41.21 -25.73
N LEU A 9 -46.64 40.12 -26.34
CA LEU A 9 -46.18 38.94 -25.62
C LEU A 9 -44.69 39.16 -25.22
N LEU A 10 -44.48 39.32 -23.90
CA LEU A 10 -43.16 39.38 -23.30
C LEU A 10 -42.63 37.94 -23.18
N PHE A 11 -41.66 37.57 -23.99
CA PHE A 11 -40.88 36.33 -23.82
C PHE A 11 -39.84 36.53 -22.70
N VAL A 12 -40.13 35.99 -21.54
CA VAL A 12 -39.13 35.90 -20.46
C VAL A 12 -38.23 34.71 -20.74
N PHE A 13 -37.01 34.98 -21.17
CA PHE A 13 -35.94 33.96 -21.24
C PHE A 13 -35.45 33.64 -19.81
N LEU A 14 -35.89 32.53 -19.25
CA LEU A 14 -35.32 31.94 -18.06
C LEU A 14 -33.96 31.34 -18.44
N VAL A 15 -32.89 32.09 -18.19
CA VAL A 15 -31.54 31.54 -18.19
C VAL A 15 -31.40 30.66 -16.95
N GLN A 16 -31.48 29.33 -17.15
CA GLN A 16 -31.12 28.37 -16.14
C GLN A 16 -29.60 28.43 -15.97
N PHE A 17 -29.13 29.08 -14.93
CA PHE A 17 -27.78 28.87 -14.42
C PHE A 17 -27.71 27.45 -13.85
N GLY A 18 -27.21 26.54 -14.65
CA GLY A 18 -26.82 25.24 -14.18
C GLY A 18 -25.67 25.42 -13.17
N CYS A 19 -25.98 25.33 -11.88
CA CYS A 19 -24.96 25.07 -10.87
C CYS A 19 -24.28 23.77 -11.24
N SER A 20 -23.05 23.84 -11.75
CA SER A 20 -22.14 22.73 -11.80
C SER A 20 -21.82 22.36 -10.36
N GLU A 21 -22.55 21.39 -9.81
CA GLU A 21 -22.13 20.72 -8.59
C GLU A 21 -20.75 20.13 -8.85
N ASN A 22 -19.73 20.70 -8.21
CA ASN A 22 -18.46 20.02 -8.03
C ASN A 22 -18.77 18.67 -7.40
N LYS A 23 -18.78 17.61 -8.20
CA LYS A 23 -18.72 16.23 -7.71
C LYS A 23 -17.40 16.13 -6.93
N LYS A 24 -17.46 16.38 -5.62
CA LYS A 24 -16.49 15.83 -4.71
C LYS A 24 -16.42 14.34 -5.04
N ASN A 25 -15.24 13.87 -5.47
CA ASN A 25 -14.98 12.44 -5.67
C ASN A 25 -15.29 11.72 -4.35
N SER A 26 -16.53 11.30 -4.17
CA SER A 26 -16.90 10.40 -3.10
C SER A 26 -16.33 9.04 -3.48
N LEU A 27 -15.42 8.53 -2.66
CA LEU A 27 -14.94 7.16 -2.78
C LEU A 27 -16.15 6.21 -2.84
N PRO A 28 -16.19 5.27 -3.81
CA PRO A 28 -17.34 4.39 -4.00
C PRO A 28 -17.55 3.52 -2.76
N ASN A 29 -18.78 3.33 -2.32
CA ASN A 29 -19.26 2.51 -1.21
C ASN A 29 -18.17 2.18 -0.16
N ARG A 30 -18.10 2.99 0.89
CA ARG A 30 -17.10 2.83 1.96
C ARG A 30 -17.73 2.16 3.17
N GLN A 31 -17.21 1.00 3.52
CA GLN A 31 -17.50 0.33 4.78
C GLN A 31 -16.20 0.25 5.61
N GLU A 32 -16.29 0.41 6.92
CA GLU A 32 -15.15 0.22 7.82
C GLU A 32 -15.60 -0.45 9.12
N GLY A 33 -14.67 -1.10 9.80
CA GLY A 33 -14.93 -1.81 11.04
C GLY A 33 -13.69 -2.49 11.59
N TYR A 34 -13.91 -3.47 12.43
CA TYR A 34 -12.86 -4.26 13.06
C TYR A 34 -13.05 -5.75 12.83
N ILE A 35 -11.95 -6.45 12.62
CA ILE A 35 -11.85 -7.90 12.47
C ILE A 35 -11.16 -8.43 13.73
N ASP A 36 -11.72 -9.45 14.36
CA ASP A 36 -11.04 -10.19 15.41
C ASP A 36 -10.01 -11.12 14.78
N ALA A 37 -8.73 -10.88 15.08
CA ALA A 37 -7.61 -11.70 14.62
C ALA A 37 -7.13 -12.71 15.69
N GLY A 38 -7.89 -12.86 16.78
CA GLY A 38 -7.53 -13.69 17.92
C GLY A 38 -6.48 -13.07 18.83
N ASN A 39 -6.28 -13.66 20.01
CA ASN A 39 -5.31 -13.17 21.01
C ASN A 39 -5.49 -11.69 21.36
N ASP A 40 -6.72 -11.23 21.50
CA ASP A 40 -7.10 -9.84 21.81
C ASP A 40 -6.64 -8.80 20.76
N VAL A 41 -6.30 -9.25 19.54
CA VAL A 41 -5.93 -8.39 18.43
C VAL A 41 -7.13 -8.13 17.53
N ARG A 42 -7.48 -6.86 17.36
CA ARG A 42 -8.50 -6.39 16.42
C ARG A 42 -7.83 -5.57 15.33
N LEU A 43 -8.12 -5.90 14.06
CA LEU A 43 -7.59 -5.21 12.88
C LEU A 43 -8.65 -4.25 12.36
N PHE A 44 -8.30 -2.99 12.22
CA PHE A 44 -9.14 -2.01 11.57
C PHE A 44 -9.09 -2.20 10.05
N TYR A 45 -10.25 -2.24 9.38
CA TYR A 45 -10.33 -2.38 7.93
C TYR A 45 -11.18 -1.29 7.29
N ARG A 46 -10.95 -1.09 5.99
CA ARG A 46 -11.81 -0.34 5.07
C ARG A 46 -12.04 -1.14 3.80
N LEU A 47 -13.31 -1.25 3.43
CA LEU A 47 -13.75 -1.84 2.17
C LEU A 47 -14.18 -0.72 1.22
N LEU A 48 -13.64 -0.69 0.02
CA LEU A 48 -13.98 0.25 -1.05
C LEU A 48 -14.46 -0.52 -2.26
N GLY A 49 -15.45 0.06 -2.98
CA GLY A 49 -15.96 -0.55 -4.20
C GLY A 49 -16.81 -1.79 -3.96
N SER A 50 -17.08 -2.51 -5.02
CA SER A 50 -17.81 -3.77 -5.02
C SER A 50 -17.37 -4.58 -6.24
N GLY A 51 -17.44 -5.91 -6.13
CA GLY A 51 -17.06 -6.82 -7.22
C GLY A 51 -17.19 -8.27 -6.80
N PRO A 52 -17.11 -9.21 -7.76
CA PRO A 52 -17.20 -10.62 -7.46
C PRO A 52 -15.98 -11.16 -6.71
N ASP A 53 -14.84 -10.51 -6.88
CA ASP A 53 -13.58 -10.86 -6.24
C ASP A 53 -13.11 -9.75 -5.29
N THR A 54 -12.53 -10.16 -4.17
CA THR A 54 -11.97 -9.23 -3.19
C THR A 54 -10.46 -9.18 -3.34
N LEU A 55 -9.91 -7.98 -3.53
CA LEU A 55 -8.48 -7.70 -3.47
C LEU A 55 -8.12 -7.21 -2.07
N VAL A 56 -7.44 -8.04 -1.29
CA VAL A 56 -6.89 -7.65 0.02
C VAL A 56 -5.57 -6.94 -0.20
N ILE A 57 -5.42 -5.75 0.38
CA ILE A 57 -4.27 -4.87 0.14
C ILE A 57 -3.44 -4.74 1.41
N ILE A 58 -2.17 -5.17 1.34
CA ILE A 58 -1.22 -5.18 2.44
C ILE A 58 -0.24 -4.02 2.27
N HIS A 59 -0.30 -3.08 3.21
CA HIS A 59 0.59 -1.91 3.20
C HIS A 59 2.03 -2.23 3.55
N GLY A 60 2.93 -1.32 3.18
CA GLY A 60 4.34 -1.36 3.49
C GLY A 60 4.67 -0.95 4.93
N GLY A 61 5.93 -0.86 5.21
CA GLY A 61 6.47 -0.50 6.51
C GLY A 61 7.63 -1.40 6.89
N PRO A 62 7.50 -2.23 7.96
CA PRO A 62 6.36 -2.44 8.88
C PRO A 62 5.91 -1.20 9.65
N GLY A 63 4.66 -1.24 10.16
CA GLY A 63 4.15 -0.25 11.11
C GLY A 63 3.69 1.10 10.51
N PHE A 64 3.54 1.22 9.18
CA PHE A 64 2.74 2.28 8.60
C PHE A 64 1.24 1.96 8.77
N THR A 65 0.39 2.80 8.20
CA THR A 65 -1.05 2.58 8.12
C THR A 65 -1.47 2.48 6.66
N MET A 66 -2.66 1.96 6.38
CA MET A 66 -3.19 1.95 5.02
C MET A 66 -3.36 3.36 4.43
N ASP A 67 -3.41 4.40 5.28
CA ASP A 67 -3.69 5.76 4.84
C ASP A 67 -2.61 6.36 3.93
N TYR A 68 -1.39 5.80 3.91
CA TYR A 68 -0.35 6.33 3.01
C TYR A 68 -0.60 6.04 1.53
N PHE A 69 -1.48 5.10 1.20
CA PHE A 69 -1.71 4.72 -0.20
C PHE A 69 -3.18 4.39 -0.55
N LEU A 70 -4.10 4.41 0.42
CA LEU A 70 -5.49 4.05 0.22
C LEU A 70 -6.16 4.89 -0.88
N GLU A 71 -6.01 6.22 -0.81
CA GLU A 71 -6.61 7.12 -1.81
C GLU A 71 -5.91 7.01 -3.18
N ASP A 72 -4.62 6.71 -3.18
CA ASP A 72 -3.84 6.54 -4.40
C ASP A 72 -4.18 5.26 -5.14
N LEU A 73 -4.57 4.18 -4.43
CA LEU A 73 -5.00 2.90 -5.02
C LEU A 73 -6.52 2.81 -5.23
N ALA A 74 -7.30 3.77 -4.74
CA ALA A 74 -8.75 3.78 -4.88
C ALA A 74 -9.29 3.62 -6.32
N PRO A 75 -8.59 4.04 -7.40
CA PRO A 75 -9.07 3.81 -8.77
C PRO A 75 -9.32 2.34 -9.12
N ILE A 76 -8.64 1.38 -8.47
CA ILE A 76 -8.89 -0.05 -8.68
C ILE A 76 -10.31 -0.44 -8.22
N ALA A 77 -10.90 0.33 -7.28
CA ALA A 77 -12.24 0.07 -6.74
C ALA A 77 -13.39 0.30 -7.74
N GLU A 78 -13.11 0.85 -8.94
CA GLU A 78 -14.11 0.97 -10.01
C GLU A 78 -14.61 -0.40 -10.47
N HIS A 79 -13.77 -1.44 -10.39
CA HIS A 79 -14.06 -2.77 -10.91
C HIS A 79 -13.92 -3.89 -9.86
N HIS A 80 -13.33 -3.61 -8.70
CA HIS A 80 -13.01 -4.59 -7.67
C HIS A 80 -13.45 -4.16 -6.28
N ALA A 81 -13.74 -5.13 -5.41
CA ALA A 81 -13.85 -4.89 -3.98
C ALA A 81 -12.45 -4.85 -3.37
N LEU A 82 -12.04 -3.69 -2.83
CA LEU A 82 -10.72 -3.49 -2.21
C LEU A 82 -10.84 -3.52 -0.69
N LEU A 83 -10.14 -4.43 -0.05
CA LEU A 83 -10.09 -4.52 1.40
C LEU A 83 -8.70 -4.05 1.88
N PHE A 84 -8.66 -2.88 2.46
CA PHE A 84 -7.50 -2.32 3.14
C PHE A 84 -7.60 -2.59 4.64
N TYR A 85 -6.48 -2.76 5.32
CA TYR A 85 -6.45 -2.87 6.78
C TYR A 85 -5.17 -2.27 7.35
N ASP A 86 -5.27 -1.73 8.56
CA ASP A 86 -4.10 -1.40 9.36
C ASP A 86 -3.55 -2.69 9.98
N GLN A 87 -2.27 -2.98 9.78
CA GLN A 87 -1.64 -4.17 10.35
C GLN A 87 -1.56 -4.07 11.88
N ARG A 88 -1.44 -5.22 12.56
CA ARG A 88 -1.25 -5.27 14.02
C ARG A 88 -0.11 -4.34 14.47
N GLY A 89 -0.27 -3.72 15.62
CA GLY A 89 0.73 -2.79 16.14
C GLY A 89 0.74 -1.41 15.50
N ALA A 90 -0.14 -1.15 14.50
CA ALA A 90 -0.14 0.08 13.73
C ALA A 90 -1.55 0.69 13.56
N GLY A 91 -1.60 1.97 13.27
CA GLY A 91 -2.81 2.70 12.92
C GLY A 91 -3.90 2.63 13.98
N ARG A 92 -5.07 2.18 13.53
CA ARG A 92 -6.30 1.98 14.35
C ARG A 92 -6.44 0.55 14.86
N SER A 93 -5.58 -0.36 14.40
CA SER A 93 -5.54 -1.74 14.91
C SER A 93 -4.96 -1.81 16.31
N THR A 94 -5.18 -2.94 16.99
CA THR A 94 -4.63 -3.17 18.35
C THR A 94 -3.13 -2.97 18.37
N LEU A 95 -2.66 -2.10 19.26
CA LEU A 95 -1.26 -1.79 19.44
C LEU A 95 -0.60 -2.87 20.31
N VAL A 96 0.05 -3.82 19.67
CA VAL A 96 0.94 -4.80 20.29
C VAL A 96 2.38 -4.32 20.18
N SER A 97 3.18 -4.51 21.21
CA SER A 97 4.55 -3.98 21.29
C SER A 97 5.60 -5.03 21.69
N ASP A 98 5.18 -6.28 21.91
CA ASP A 98 6.03 -7.38 22.31
C ASP A 98 6.53 -8.20 21.09
N SER A 99 7.64 -8.90 21.27
CA SER A 99 8.28 -9.67 20.19
C SER A 99 7.52 -10.92 19.77
N ILE A 100 6.62 -11.44 20.58
CA ILE A 100 5.83 -12.65 20.28
C ILE A 100 4.65 -12.28 19.37
N SER A 101 4.01 -11.15 19.64
CA SER A 101 2.88 -10.62 18.86
C SER A 101 3.32 -9.99 17.56
N LEU A 102 4.59 -9.53 17.44
CA LEU A 102 5.14 -8.85 16.26
C LEU A 102 6.06 -9.76 15.44
N THR A 103 5.63 -10.98 15.14
CA THR A 103 6.33 -11.89 14.25
C THR A 103 5.71 -11.90 12.86
N ALA A 104 6.50 -12.08 11.80
CA ALA A 104 6.00 -12.20 10.43
C ALA A 104 4.88 -13.24 10.29
N GLN A 105 4.97 -14.36 11.04
CA GLN A 105 3.93 -15.38 11.08
C GLN A 105 2.59 -14.82 11.58
N ARG A 106 2.59 -13.96 12.59
CA ARG A 106 1.35 -13.34 13.10
C ARG A 106 0.70 -12.42 12.06
N PHE A 107 1.49 -11.71 11.24
CA PHE A 107 0.95 -10.90 10.14
C PHE A 107 0.34 -11.78 9.04
N VAL A 108 0.88 -12.97 8.79
CA VAL A 108 0.27 -13.95 7.87
C VAL A 108 -1.05 -14.48 8.43
N GLU A 109 -1.11 -14.79 9.73
CA GLU A 109 -2.33 -15.20 10.43
C GLU A 109 -3.42 -14.12 10.40
N ASP A 110 -3.03 -12.83 10.43
CA ASP A 110 -3.96 -11.71 10.25
C ASP A 110 -4.66 -11.74 8.90
N VAL A 111 -3.93 -12.01 7.82
CA VAL A 111 -4.51 -12.14 6.47
C VAL A 111 -5.51 -13.31 6.42
N GLU A 112 -5.19 -14.43 7.08
CA GLU A 112 -6.10 -15.57 7.18
C GLU A 112 -7.33 -15.25 8.04
N ALA A 113 -7.19 -14.46 9.11
CA ALA A 113 -8.31 -13.98 9.93
C ALA A 113 -9.24 -13.06 9.12
N ILE A 114 -8.68 -12.18 8.30
CA ILE A 114 -9.46 -11.34 7.36
C ILE A 114 -10.28 -12.22 6.42
N ARG A 115 -9.66 -13.19 5.78
CA ARG A 115 -10.34 -14.12 4.87
C ARG A 115 -11.52 -14.82 5.55
N LYS A 116 -11.29 -15.34 6.76
CA LYS A 116 -12.32 -16.05 7.54
C LYS A 116 -13.45 -15.13 7.98
N HIS A 117 -13.15 -13.92 8.43
CA HIS A 117 -14.14 -12.94 8.88
C HIS A 117 -15.16 -12.62 7.78
N PHE A 118 -14.69 -12.44 6.55
CA PHE A 118 -15.55 -12.15 5.40
C PHE A 118 -16.07 -13.41 4.70
N SER A 119 -15.78 -14.63 5.23
CA SER A 119 -16.17 -15.92 4.65
C SER A 119 -15.77 -16.07 3.17
N ILE A 120 -14.60 -15.52 2.80
CA ILE A 120 -14.08 -15.57 1.44
C ILE A 120 -13.34 -16.90 1.25
N GLU A 121 -13.75 -17.71 0.28
CA GLU A 121 -13.06 -18.95 -0.02
C GLU A 121 -11.68 -18.72 -0.63
N ARG A 122 -11.64 -17.88 -1.66
CA ARG A 122 -10.40 -17.46 -2.35
C ARG A 122 -10.45 -15.99 -2.69
N PHE A 123 -9.34 -15.31 -2.58
CA PHE A 123 -9.23 -13.87 -2.82
C PHE A 123 -7.98 -13.52 -3.63
N GLU A 124 -7.84 -12.27 -3.98
CA GLU A 124 -6.68 -11.69 -4.62
C GLU A 124 -5.89 -10.88 -3.60
N LEU A 125 -4.57 -10.85 -3.74
CA LEU A 125 -3.69 -10.22 -2.76
C LEU A 125 -2.77 -9.22 -3.45
N LEU A 126 -2.74 -7.97 -2.95
CA LEU A 126 -1.76 -6.97 -3.35
C LEU A 126 -0.87 -6.62 -2.16
N GLY A 127 0.43 -6.87 -2.28
CA GLY A 127 1.43 -6.43 -1.33
C GLY A 127 2.25 -5.27 -1.87
N HIS A 128 2.52 -4.24 -1.04
CA HIS A 128 3.45 -3.19 -1.36
C HIS A 128 4.63 -3.19 -0.38
N SER A 129 5.88 -3.15 -0.90
CA SER A 129 7.07 -3.07 -0.04
C SER A 129 7.13 -4.22 0.98
N TRP A 130 7.18 -3.95 2.28
CA TRP A 130 7.03 -4.93 3.35
C TRP A 130 5.83 -5.87 3.15
N GLY A 131 4.70 -5.34 2.64
CA GLY A 131 3.52 -6.15 2.35
C GLY A 131 3.79 -7.30 1.37
N THR A 132 4.82 -7.20 0.53
CA THR A 132 5.22 -8.29 -0.38
C THR A 132 5.83 -9.48 0.36
N ALA A 133 6.51 -9.25 1.49
CA ALA A 133 6.98 -10.33 2.36
C ALA A 133 5.80 -11.10 2.97
N ILE A 134 4.79 -10.39 3.49
CA ILE A 134 3.58 -11.05 4.02
C ILE A 134 2.87 -11.81 2.91
N ALA A 135 2.72 -11.23 1.71
CA ALA A 135 2.09 -11.87 0.57
C ALA A 135 2.84 -13.16 0.16
N ALA A 136 4.17 -13.14 0.13
CA ALA A 136 5.00 -14.30 -0.13
C ALA A 136 4.77 -15.41 0.90
N LEU A 137 4.88 -15.06 2.19
CA LEU A 137 4.71 -16.01 3.29
C LEU A 137 3.29 -16.60 3.31
N TYR A 138 2.27 -15.77 3.02
CA TYR A 138 0.89 -16.24 2.90
C TYR A 138 0.73 -17.19 1.70
N ALA A 139 1.28 -16.87 0.54
CA ALA A 139 1.22 -17.72 -0.64
C ALA A 139 1.92 -19.08 -0.45
N MET A 140 3.00 -19.12 0.32
CA MET A 140 3.69 -20.37 0.68
C MET A 140 2.88 -21.20 1.66
N GLN A 141 2.15 -20.58 2.59
CA GLN A 141 1.41 -21.29 3.65
C GLN A 141 -0.02 -21.64 3.25
N TYR A 142 -0.70 -20.78 2.49
CA TYR A 142 -2.12 -20.89 2.13
C TYR A 142 -2.37 -20.71 0.61
N PRO A 143 -1.61 -21.39 -0.28
CA PRO A 143 -1.71 -21.18 -1.73
C PRO A 143 -3.13 -21.50 -2.26
N GLN A 144 -3.87 -22.40 -1.59
CA GLN A 144 -5.22 -22.79 -1.98
C GLN A 144 -6.25 -21.65 -1.81
N HIS A 145 -5.96 -20.62 -1.03
CA HIS A 145 -6.86 -19.49 -0.79
C HIS A 145 -6.57 -18.26 -1.68
N LEU A 146 -5.57 -18.36 -2.56
CA LEU A 146 -5.24 -17.29 -3.49
C LEU A 146 -5.69 -17.60 -4.92
N ASN A 147 -6.36 -16.62 -5.54
CA ASN A 147 -6.61 -16.61 -6.98
C ASN A 147 -5.41 -16.04 -7.73
N ARG A 148 -4.93 -14.86 -7.27
CA ARG A 148 -3.83 -14.10 -7.85
C ARG A 148 -3.08 -13.34 -6.77
N MET A 149 -1.86 -12.95 -7.09
CA MET A 149 -1.04 -12.09 -6.24
C MET A 149 -0.42 -10.98 -7.08
N ILE A 150 -0.39 -9.76 -6.54
CA ILE A 150 0.27 -8.59 -7.12
C ILE A 150 1.27 -8.08 -6.10
N ASN A 151 2.53 -7.99 -6.47
CA ASN A 151 3.60 -7.51 -5.61
C ASN A 151 4.25 -6.27 -6.20
N VAL A 152 4.24 -5.17 -5.44
CA VAL A 152 4.70 -3.85 -5.88
C VAL A 152 5.88 -3.39 -5.03
N GLY A 153 7.00 -3.01 -5.66
CA GLY A 153 8.20 -2.61 -4.92
C GLY A 153 8.69 -3.73 -4.01
N VAL A 154 9.00 -4.90 -4.60
CA VAL A 154 9.19 -6.15 -3.86
C VAL A 154 10.41 -6.15 -2.96
N LEU A 155 10.29 -6.75 -1.77
CA LEU A 155 11.44 -7.14 -0.99
C LEU A 155 12.22 -8.25 -1.72
N PRO A 156 13.55 -8.23 -1.68
CA PRO A 156 14.36 -9.32 -2.22
C PRO A 156 14.04 -10.68 -1.56
N LEU A 157 14.18 -11.76 -2.31
CA LEU A 157 13.96 -13.12 -1.81
C LEU A 157 15.00 -13.57 -0.80
N GLN A 158 16.11 -12.86 -0.67
CA GLN A 158 17.21 -13.17 0.22
C GLN A 158 17.56 -11.97 1.10
N GLN A 159 17.74 -12.22 2.40
CA GLN A 159 17.97 -11.15 3.38
C GLN A 159 19.19 -10.27 3.04
N TYR A 160 20.31 -10.88 2.62
CA TYR A 160 21.53 -10.13 2.37
C TYR A 160 21.35 -9.05 1.28
N GLN A 161 20.52 -9.30 0.27
CA GLN A 161 20.22 -8.33 -0.80
C GLN A 161 19.51 -7.08 -0.23
N LEU A 162 18.61 -7.26 0.75
CA LEU A 162 17.97 -6.15 1.43
C LEU A 162 18.95 -5.32 2.25
N ILE A 163 19.82 -6.01 3.00
CA ILE A 163 20.85 -5.36 3.82
C ILE A 163 21.80 -4.54 2.94
N ASP A 164 22.26 -5.12 1.83
CA ASP A 164 23.16 -4.44 0.90
C ASP A 164 22.48 -3.26 0.19
N ALA A 165 21.21 -3.39 -0.17
CA ALA A 165 20.43 -2.30 -0.75
C ALA A 165 20.38 -1.09 0.19
N PHE A 166 20.04 -1.29 1.46
CA PHE A 166 20.02 -0.21 2.45
C PHE A 166 21.41 0.38 2.73
N LYS A 167 22.46 -0.43 2.81
CA LYS A 167 23.83 0.07 2.94
C LYS A 167 24.23 0.96 1.76
N GLN A 168 23.93 0.52 0.53
CA GLN A 168 24.22 1.31 -0.66
C GLN A 168 23.41 2.61 -0.72
N MET A 169 22.13 2.56 -0.33
CA MET A 169 21.27 3.74 -0.25
C MET A 169 21.82 4.75 0.75
N GLU A 170 22.23 4.32 1.96
CA GLU A 170 22.84 5.22 2.96
C GLU A 170 24.18 5.79 2.48
N ALA A 171 25.04 4.97 1.87
CA ALA A 171 26.33 5.41 1.35
C ALA A 171 26.22 6.50 0.26
N LYS A 172 25.15 6.47 -0.52
CA LYS A 172 24.86 7.47 -1.57
C LYS A 172 24.19 8.73 -1.04
N ARG A 173 23.76 8.74 0.22
CA ARG A 173 23.04 9.88 0.80
C ARG A 173 24.01 10.99 1.21
N ASP A 174 23.65 12.21 0.89
CA ASP A 174 24.39 13.41 1.32
C ASP A 174 24.54 13.48 2.84
N SER A 175 25.75 13.84 3.32
CA SER A 175 26.06 13.87 4.75
C SER A 175 25.22 14.87 5.54
N SER A 176 24.83 15.99 4.91
CA SER A 176 23.95 17.00 5.54
C SER A 176 22.53 16.43 5.74
N LYS A 177 22.03 15.65 4.77
CA LYS A 177 20.74 14.96 4.88
C LYS A 177 20.78 13.87 5.94
N LEU A 178 21.86 13.10 6.04
CA LEU A 178 22.04 12.11 7.12
C LEU A 178 22.03 12.76 8.50
N LYS A 179 22.75 13.87 8.67
CA LYS A 179 22.74 14.66 9.92
C LYS A 179 21.32 15.14 10.23
N ARG A 180 20.64 15.75 9.25
CA ARG A 180 19.27 16.23 9.43
C ARG A 180 18.28 15.12 9.78
N MET A 181 18.37 13.96 9.14
CA MET A 181 17.54 12.80 9.47
C MET A 181 17.75 12.32 10.91
N ASN A 182 19.00 12.31 11.40
CA ASN A 182 19.28 11.94 12.78
C ASN A 182 18.69 12.92 13.79
N GLU A 183 18.74 14.22 13.50
CA GLU A 183 18.07 15.25 14.31
C GLU A 183 16.55 15.04 14.32
N LEU A 184 15.93 14.88 13.14
CA LEU A 184 14.51 14.66 13.01
C LEU A 184 14.05 13.35 13.68
N ARG A 185 14.86 12.28 13.61
CA ARG A 185 14.58 11.03 14.31
C ARG A 185 14.53 11.23 15.83
N LYS A 186 15.48 11.97 16.39
CA LYS A 186 15.48 12.31 17.82
C LYS A 186 14.26 13.16 18.19
N ALA A 187 13.94 14.16 17.38
CA ALA A 187 12.78 15.02 17.58
C ALA A 187 11.46 14.24 17.54
N ARG A 188 11.30 13.29 16.59
CA ARG A 188 10.12 12.40 16.52
C ARG A 188 9.99 11.48 17.73
N LEU A 189 11.09 11.03 18.31
CA LEU A 189 11.06 10.22 19.53
C LEU A 189 10.66 11.06 20.75
N ALA A 190 11.10 12.31 20.80
CA ALA A 190 10.75 13.23 21.88
C ALA A 190 9.29 13.72 21.78
N ASP A 191 8.82 14.02 20.58
CA ASP A 191 7.46 14.46 20.29
C ASP A 191 6.88 13.73 19.06
N PRO A 192 6.34 12.53 19.22
CA PRO A 192 5.70 11.78 18.14
C PRO A 192 4.41 12.44 17.59
N ALA A 193 3.84 13.41 18.31
CA ALA A 193 2.65 14.15 17.87
C ALA A 193 2.97 15.17 16.77
N ASN A 194 4.21 15.62 16.69
CA ASN A 194 4.61 16.68 15.77
C ASN A 194 4.60 16.18 14.31
N SER A 195 3.54 16.54 13.59
CA SER A 195 3.35 16.15 12.20
C SER A 195 4.35 16.78 11.24
N GLU A 196 4.81 18.02 11.51
CA GLU A 196 5.80 18.71 10.69
C GLU A 196 7.16 18.00 10.75
N VAL A 197 7.59 17.63 11.96
CA VAL A 197 8.82 16.86 12.17
C VAL A 197 8.71 15.47 11.50
N CYS A 198 7.55 14.81 11.63
CA CYS A 198 7.29 13.54 10.98
C CYS A 198 7.37 13.66 9.45
N THR A 199 6.68 14.64 8.86
CA THR A 199 6.68 14.89 7.42
C THR A 199 8.09 15.24 6.92
N ALA A 200 8.80 16.12 7.61
CA ALA A 200 10.18 16.48 7.26
C ALA A 200 11.11 15.25 7.25
N TYR A 201 10.95 14.34 8.23
CA TYR A 201 11.72 13.09 8.27
C TYR A 201 11.42 12.20 7.06
N TYR A 202 10.14 11.91 6.77
CA TYR A 202 9.78 11.01 5.68
C TYR A 202 10.03 11.63 4.30
N THR A 203 9.99 12.95 4.14
CA THR A 203 10.41 13.61 2.91
C THR A 203 11.87 13.28 2.57
N ILE A 204 12.78 13.36 3.56
CA ILE A 204 14.18 13.01 3.35
C ILE A 204 14.37 11.50 3.23
N TRP A 205 13.65 10.70 4.05
CA TRP A 205 13.74 9.25 4.03
C TRP A 205 13.37 8.67 2.68
N PHE A 206 12.22 9.10 2.12
CA PHE A 206 11.69 8.56 0.87
C PHE A 206 12.25 9.21 -0.40
N GLU A 207 13.07 10.25 -0.31
CA GLU A 207 13.65 10.87 -1.50
C GLU A 207 14.34 9.86 -2.44
N PRO A 208 15.16 8.90 -1.97
CA PRO A 208 15.79 7.89 -2.85
C PRO A 208 14.79 6.88 -3.43
N PHE A 209 13.58 6.80 -2.90
CA PHE A 209 12.56 5.86 -3.34
C PHE A 209 11.74 6.35 -4.54
N PHE A 210 12.01 7.55 -5.02
CA PHE A 210 11.40 8.11 -6.24
C PHE A 210 12.41 8.18 -7.37
N GLY A 211 12.06 7.66 -8.52
CA GLY A 211 12.85 7.81 -9.75
C GLY A 211 12.89 9.25 -10.21
N ASN A 212 11.75 9.94 -10.10
CA ASN A 212 11.65 11.38 -10.35
C ASN A 212 11.30 12.13 -9.05
N LYS A 213 12.28 12.85 -8.52
CA LYS A 213 12.15 13.62 -7.26
C LYS A 213 11.05 14.68 -7.29
N ASN A 214 10.64 15.17 -8.46
CA ASN A 214 9.54 16.13 -8.59
C ASN A 214 8.15 15.49 -8.38
N LYS A 215 8.09 14.16 -8.21
CA LYS A 215 6.85 13.41 -7.98
C LYS A 215 6.62 13.04 -6.51
N THR A 216 7.53 13.40 -5.61
CA THR A 216 7.43 13.09 -4.17
C THR A 216 6.18 13.65 -3.49
N ASN A 217 5.64 14.75 -4.02
CA ASN A 217 4.44 15.43 -3.51
C ASN A 217 3.13 14.99 -4.20
N ARG A 218 3.15 13.93 -5.00
CA ARG A 218 1.93 13.43 -5.68
C ARG A 218 1.09 12.51 -4.83
N SER A 219 1.63 11.97 -3.73
CA SER A 219 0.86 11.12 -2.83
C SER A 219 -0.30 11.90 -2.23
N LYS A 220 -1.49 11.33 -2.25
CA LYS A 220 -2.67 11.79 -1.51
C LYS A 220 -2.66 11.24 -0.09
N GLY A 221 -1.83 10.24 0.16
CA GLY A 221 -1.71 9.57 1.43
C GLY A 221 -0.76 10.25 2.40
N ASP A 222 -0.84 9.85 3.67
CA ASP A 222 -0.04 10.39 4.76
C ASP A 222 0.79 9.30 5.44
N PHE A 223 2.11 9.35 5.30
CA PHE A 223 3.06 8.47 6.00
C PHE A 223 3.13 8.73 7.51
N CYS A 224 2.57 9.85 7.96
CA CYS A 224 2.48 10.23 9.35
C CYS A 224 1.10 9.97 9.95
N ALA A 225 0.21 9.30 9.20
CA ALA A 225 -1.11 8.91 9.70
C ALA A 225 -1.02 7.95 10.91
N GLY A 226 -2.13 7.84 11.62
CA GLY A 226 -2.25 7.02 12.82
C GLY A 226 -2.21 7.82 14.12
N THR A 227 -2.55 7.14 15.22
CA THR A 227 -2.53 7.74 16.56
C THR A 227 -1.11 8.04 17.01
N LEU A 228 -0.97 8.89 18.01
CA LEU A 228 0.31 9.18 18.66
C LEU A 228 1.01 7.90 19.13
N GLU A 229 0.25 7.03 19.78
CA GLU A 229 0.73 5.75 20.30
C GLU A 229 1.18 4.82 19.17
N SER A 230 0.44 4.77 18.08
CA SER A 230 0.79 3.99 16.89
C SER A 230 2.12 4.44 16.28
N ARG A 231 2.29 5.76 16.10
CA ARG A 231 3.55 6.33 15.58
C ARG A 231 4.74 6.02 16.48
N ARG A 232 4.54 6.10 17.80
CA ARG A 232 5.55 5.73 18.80
C ARG A 232 5.86 4.23 18.76
N ASN A 233 4.83 3.39 18.70
CA ASN A 233 4.96 1.94 18.64
C ASN A 233 5.74 1.48 17.40
N LYS A 234 5.48 2.09 16.23
CA LYS A 234 6.26 1.85 15.03
C LYS A 234 7.76 2.05 15.26
N MET A 235 8.15 3.19 15.86
CA MET A 235 9.55 3.54 16.06
C MET A 235 10.26 2.67 17.09
N LEU A 236 9.56 2.16 18.10
CA LEU A 236 10.16 1.45 19.22
C LEU A 236 10.10 -0.07 19.09
N SER A 237 9.06 -0.60 18.46
CA SER A 237 8.73 -2.02 18.53
C SER A 237 8.48 -2.65 17.17
N VAL A 238 7.54 -2.13 16.38
CA VAL A 238 7.03 -2.81 15.18
C VAL A 238 8.12 -3.08 14.16
N ASP A 239 8.85 -2.05 13.72
CA ASP A 239 9.94 -2.24 12.74
C ASP A 239 10.97 -3.25 13.24
N LYS A 240 11.39 -3.10 14.51
CA LYS A 240 12.46 -3.91 15.11
C LYS A 240 12.09 -5.38 15.23
N PHE A 241 10.97 -5.67 15.88
CA PHE A 241 10.61 -7.06 16.19
C PHE A 241 10.11 -7.81 14.96
N THR A 242 9.35 -7.14 14.09
CA THR A 242 8.84 -7.74 12.87
C THR A 242 9.97 -8.14 11.92
N MET A 243 10.89 -7.23 11.63
CA MET A 243 12.03 -7.54 10.77
C MET A 243 12.97 -8.59 11.39
N ALA A 244 13.21 -8.52 12.69
CA ALA A 244 14.02 -9.52 13.39
C ALA A 244 13.41 -10.92 13.35
N SER A 245 12.07 -11.03 13.35
CA SER A 245 11.36 -12.32 13.30
C SER A 245 11.53 -13.09 12.00
N LEU A 246 11.91 -12.42 10.90
CA LEU A 246 12.21 -13.08 9.64
C LEU A 246 13.52 -13.88 9.69
N GLY A 247 14.42 -13.54 10.62
CA GLY A 247 15.74 -14.18 10.71
C GLY A 247 16.56 -14.01 9.43
N GLN A 248 17.35 -15.01 9.11
CA GLN A 248 18.02 -15.11 7.81
C GLN A 248 17.09 -15.84 6.85
N TRP A 249 16.52 -15.11 5.88
CA TRP A 249 15.60 -15.72 4.92
C TRP A 249 16.22 -15.91 3.55
N ASP A 250 15.80 -17.00 2.92
CA ASP A 250 15.91 -17.30 1.50
C ASP A 250 14.63 -18.01 1.08
N TRP A 251 13.76 -17.30 0.39
CA TRP A 251 12.43 -17.81 0.02
C TRP A 251 12.38 -18.50 -1.35
N ARG A 252 13.50 -18.58 -2.07
CA ARG A 252 13.52 -19.07 -3.47
C ARG A 252 12.95 -20.46 -3.62
N LEU A 253 13.41 -21.43 -2.81
CA LEU A 253 12.97 -22.82 -2.90
C LEU A 253 11.48 -22.99 -2.54
N SER A 254 11.01 -22.24 -1.55
CA SER A 254 9.61 -22.31 -1.11
C SER A 254 8.67 -21.64 -2.11
N LEU A 255 9.06 -20.47 -2.66
CA LEU A 255 8.27 -19.77 -3.67
C LEU A 255 8.21 -20.51 -5.01
N ALA A 256 9.24 -21.33 -5.36
CA ALA A 256 9.22 -22.17 -6.53
C ALA A 256 8.08 -23.21 -6.52
N GLN A 257 7.49 -23.49 -5.36
CA GLN A 257 6.34 -24.38 -5.21
C GLN A 257 4.99 -23.66 -5.36
N VAL A 258 4.99 -22.32 -5.34
CA VAL A 258 3.79 -21.50 -5.45
C VAL A 258 3.32 -21.45 -6.90
N LYS A 259 2.07 -21.89 -7.13
CA LYS A 259 1.42 -21.94 -8.46
C LYS A 259 0.47 -20.77 -8.70
N THR A 260 0.31 -19.89 -7.72
CA THR A 260 -0.55 -18.71 -7.81
C THR A 260 -0.02 -17.76 -8.88
N PRO A 261 -0.82 -17.40 -9.90
CA PRO A 261 -0.43 -16.36 -10.86
C PRO A 261 -0.03 -15.08 -10.13
N THR A 262 1.14 -14.56 -10.44
CA THR A 262 1.70 -13.43 -9.71
C THR A 262 2.24 -12.37 -10.67
N LEU A 263 1.76 -11.14 -10.51
CA LEU A 263 2.31 -9.96 -11.18
C LEU A 263 3.28 -9.25 -10.24
N ILE A 264 4.50 -9.05 -10.69
CA ILE A 264 5.53 -8.27 -10.01
C ILE A 264 5.66 -6.92 -10.72
N ILE A 265 5.45 -5.82 -10.01
CA ILE A 265 5.63 -4.45 -10.54
C ILE A 265 6.76 -3.79 -9.78
N HIS A 266 7.82 -3.38 -10.48
CA HIS A 266 9.00 -2.82 -9.84
C HIS A 266 9.63 -1.72 -10.71
N GLY A 267 10.16 -0.69 -10.08
CA GLY A 267 10.85 0.40 -10.78
C GLY A 267 12.36 0.19 -10.85
N THR A 268 13.00 0.58 -11.94
CA THR A 268 14.46 0.44 -12.11
C THR A 268 15.25 1.39 -11.20
N MET A 269 14.61 2.45 -10.70
CA MET A 269 15.18 3.42 -9.78
C MET A 269 14.82 3.16 -8.30
N ASP A 270 14.13 2.06 -8.02
CA ASP A 270 13.85 1.64 -6.65
C ASP A 270 15.17 1.32 -5.92
N PRO A 271 15.42 1.82 -4.69
CA PRO A 271 16.59 1.42 -3.92
C PRO A 271 16.62 -0.08 -3.59
N LEU A 272 15.48 -0.77 -3.59
CA LEU A 272 15.44 -2.23 -3.62
C LEU A 272 15.81 -2.69 -5.03
N PRO A 273 16.80 -3.59 -5.19
CA PRO A 273 17.38 -3.86 -6.51
C PRO A 273 16.40 -4.57 -7.46
N SER A 274 16.35 -4.12 -8.70
CA SER A 274 15.52 -4.74 -9.75
C SER A 274 15.90 -6.20 -10.04
N GLU A 275 17.12 -6.61 -9.70
CA GLU A 275 17.57 -8.00 -9.74
C GLU A 275 16.72 -8.89 -8.82
N GLY A 276 16.34 -8.39 -7.64
CA GLY A 276 15.40 -9.08 -6.76
C GLY A 276 14.03 -9.29 -7.40
N ALA A 277 13.51 -8.28 -8.11
CA ALA A 277 12.24 -8.41 -8.84
C ALA A 277 12.31 -9.41 -10.02
N LYS A 278 13.44 -9.42 -10.73
CA LYS A 278 13.71 -10.43 -11.78
C LYS A 278 13.81 -11.84 -11.18
N GLU A 279 14.44 -11.97 -10.01
CA GLU A 279 14.53 -13.25 -9.29
C GLU A 279 13.12 -13.74 -8.88
N TRP A 280 12.25 -12.87 -8.36
CA TRP A 280 10.86 -13.20 -8.09
C TRP A 280 10.16 -13.81 -9.30
N ALA A 281 10.24 -13.15 -10.46
CA ALA A 281 9.59 -13.62 -11.68
C ALA A 281 10.16 -14.94 -12.19
N SER A 282 11.47 -15.16 -12.02
CA SER A 282 12.15 -16.39 -12.47
C SER A 282 11.87 -17.59 -11.57
N VAL A 283 11.65 -17.37 -10.29
CA VAL A 283 11.42 -18.43 -9.29
C VAL A 283 9.96 -18.91 -9.30
N LEU A 284 9.01 -18.00 -9.47
CA LEU A 284 7.59 -18.32 -9.48
C LEU A 284 7.19 -19.05 -10.76
N GLN A 285 6.40 -20.13 -10.63
CA GLN A 285 5.92 -20.92 -11.78
C GLN A 285 5.05 -20.11 -12.75
N LYS A 286 4.36 -19.08 -12.27
CA LYS A 286 3.49 -18.20 -13.05
C LYS A 286 3.78 -16.73 -12.69
N GLY A 287 5.05 -16.36 -12.69
CA GLY A 287 5.51 -15.00 -12.40
C GLY A 287 5.53 -14.16 -13.67
N GLU A 288 4.91 -12.98 -13.63
CA GLU A 288 4.96 -11.96 -14.69
C GLU A 288 5.64 -10.72 -14.12
N LEU A 289 6.65 -10.18 -14.81
CA LEU A 289 7.38 -8.98 -14.38
C LEU A 289 7.02 -7.79 -15.25
N LEU A 290 6.54 -6.72 -14.62
CA LEU A 290 6.49 -5.38 -15.19
C LEU A 290 7.62 -4.55 -14.57
N LEU A 291 8.73 -4.44 -15.26
CA LEU A 291 9.82 -3.55 -14.89
C LEU A 291 9.61 -2.18 -15.52
N LEU A 292 9.59 -1.13 -14.69
CA LEU A 292 9.26 0.23 -15.09
C LEU A 292 10.54 1.09 -15.09
N GLU A 293 10.97 1.51 -16.27
CA GLU A 293 12.16 2.36 -16.43
C GLU A 293 11.94 3.74 -15.84
N ASP A 294 12.98 4.29 -15.18
CA ASP A 294 13.00 5.60 -14.53
C ASP A 294 11.93 5.81 -13.44
N VAL A 295 11.43 4.70 -12.87
CA VAL A 295 10.43 4.69 -11.82
C VAL A 295 11.04 4.13 -10.54
N GLY A 296 10.66 4.68 -9.39
CA GLY A 296 11.09 4.22 -8.06
C GLY A 296 10.09 3.25 -7.42
N HIS A 297 10.00 3.34 -6.11
CA HIS A 297 9.25 2.42 -5.23
C HIS A 297 7.73 2.60 -5.27
N PHE A 298 7.24 3.71 -5.82
CA PHE A 298 5.83 4.09 -5.82
C PHE A 298 5.28 4.24 -7.25
N PRO A 299 5.22 3.15 -8.06
CA PRO A 299 4.81 3.24 -9.46
C PRO A 299 3.39 3.78 -9.63
N TYR A 300 2.47 3.54 -8.69
CA TYR A 300 1.12 4.09 -8.70
C TYR A 300 1.09 5.63 -8.58
N LEU A 301 2.15 6.27 -8.05
CA LEU A 301 2.32 7.72 -8.01
C LEU A 301 3.07 8.26 -9.24
N GLU A 302 4.11 7.54 -9.66
CA GLU A 302 5.03 8.03 -10.67
C GLU A 302 4.52 7.82 -12.09
N VAL A 303 3.88 6.69 -12.36
CA VAL A 303 3.35 6.31 -13.68
C VAL A 303 1.97 5.66 -13.56
N PRO A 304 0.98 6.37 -12.96
CA PRO A 304 -0.31 5.79 -12.59
C PRO A 304 -1.02 5.09 -13.74
N HIS A 305 -1.02 5.67 -14.93
CA HIS A 305 -1.67 5.05 -16.10
C HIS A 305 -1.13 3.65 -16.39
N ARG A 306 0.20 3.51 -16.50
CA ARG A 306 0.83 2.20 -16.76
C ARG A 306 0.62 1.21 -15.62
N PHE A 307 0.62 1.71 -14.39
CA PHE A 307 0.40 0.89 -13.19
C PHE A 307 -1.02 0.32 -13.16
N PHE A 308 -2.05 1.19 -13.26
CA PHE A 308 -3.44 0.75 -13.19
C PHE A 308 -3.85 -0.10 -14.40
N GLU A 309 -3.37 0.22 -15.59
CA GLU A 309 -3.58 -0.62 -16.77
C GLU A 309 -3.06 -2.05 -16.54
N ALA A 310 -1.83 -2.22 -16.06
CA ALA A 310 -1.25 -3.53 -15.80
C ALA A 310 -1.99 -4.30 -14.70
N VAL A 311 -2.37 -3.61 -13.61
CA VAL A 311 -3.15 -4.21 -12.51
C VAL A 311 -4.49 -4.69 -13.01
N ASN A 312 -5.26 -3.85 -13.70
CA ASN A 312 -6.59 -4.21 -14.20
C ASN A 312 -6.51 -5.36 -15.23
N GLN A 313 -5.61 -5.27 -16.20
CA GLN A 313 -5.40 -6.35 -17.18
C GLN A 313 -5.05 -7.68 -16.50
N PHE A 314 -4.25 -7.65 -15.44
CA PHE A 314 -3.88 -8.87 -14.72
C PHE A 314 -5.06 -9.44 -13.92
N LEU A 315 -5.86 -8.59 -13.29
CA LEU A 315 -7.03 -9.00 -12.51
C LEU A 315 -8.17 -9.53 -13.39
N GLU A 316 -8.30 -9.03 -14.61
CA GLU A 316 -9.33 -9.45 -15.59
C GLU A 316 -9.00 -10.75 -16.35
N LYS A 317 -7.76 -11.26 -16.26
CA LYS A 317 -7.42 -12.54 -16.91
C LYS A 317 -8.36 -13.64 -16.44
N LYS A 318 -8.84 -14.49 -17.38
CA LYS A 318 -9.66 -15.66 -17.02
C LYS A 318 -8.92 -16.54 -16.01
N LYS A 319 -9.64 -16.99 -15.02
CA LYS A 319 -9.14 -17.89 -13.95
C LYS A 319 -8.80 -19.26 -14.49
#